data_fb43e03f5ecea7edbc9861489e3be6dc
#
_entry.id   fb43e03f5ecea7edbc9861489e3be6dc
#
_cell.length_a   1.000
_cell.length_b   1.000
_cell.length_c   1.000
_cell.angle_alpha   90.00
_cell.angle_beta   90.00
_cell.angle_gamma   90.00
#
_symmetry.space_group_name_H-M   'P 1'
#
loop_
_entity.id
_entity.type
_entity.pdbx_description
1 polymer ?
#
loop_
_entity_poly.entity_id
_entity_poly.type
_entity_poly.pdbx_seq_one_letter_code
_entity_poly.pdbx_strand_id
1 'polypeptide(L)'
;TDERIPKLGNLISLENRELIYTFLGKGYVDAVGAHEESIIQYMKDYNMELRILDEPLMTVGLGVAFAKDDTRGICQKLEQTLADMKEDGTAAKIIGKYLDDPEKYLEVDKIGEE
;
A
#
# COMPACT_ATOMS: atom_id res chain seq x y z
N THR A 1 4.49 19.53 8.09
CA THR A 1 4.01 18.23 8.61
C THR A 1 2.55 18.10 8.26
N ASP A 2 2.12 16.99 7.74
CA ASP A 2 0.72 16.75 7.38
C ASP A 2 -0.13 16.71 8.66
N GLU A 3 -1.22 17.50 8.71
CA GLU A 3 -2.09 17.60 9.89
C GLU A 3 -2.80 16.28 10.23
N ARG A 4 -2.86 15.34 9.28
CA ARG A 4 -3.43 14.00 9.46
C ARG A 4 -2.54 13.08 10.27
N ILE A 5 -1.25 13.42 10.42
CA ILE A 5 -0.32 12.62 11.22
C ILE A 5 -0.45 13.02 12.69
N PRO A 6 -0.71 12.08 13.60
CA PRO A 6 -0.81 12.38 15.02
C PRO A 6 0.49 12.98 15.56
N LYS A 7 0.40 13.70 16.67
CA LYS A 7 1.57 14.22 17.37
C LYS A 7 2.44 13.08 17.87
N LEU A 8 3.61 12.95 17.30
CA LEU A 8 4.61 11.96 17.67
C LEU A 8 5.67 12.62 18.57
N GLY A 9 6.25 11.85 19.46
CA GLY A 9 7.38 12.31 20.30
C GLY A 9 8.61 12.57 19.43
N ASN A 10 8.88 11.70 18.48
CA ASN A 10 9.94 11.84 17.48
C ASN A 10 9.55 11.13 16.18
N LEU A 11 9.96 11.70 15.06
CA LEU A 11 9.77 11.10 13.74
C LEU A 11 11.14 10.92 13.08
N ILE A 12 11.49 9.68 12.80
CA ILE A 12 12.72 9.31 12.09
C ILE A 12 12.35 8.88 10.67
N SER A 13 12.94 9.56 9.70
CA SER A 13 12.77 9.22 8.29
C SER A 13 13.99 8.44 7.81
N LEU A 14 13.77 7.28 7.21
CA LEU A 14 14.83 6.39 6.72
C LEU A 14 14.69 6.20 5.21
N GLU A 15 15.82 6.02 4.53
CA GLU A 15 15.87 6.00 3.06
C GLU A 15 15.40 4.67 2.45
N ASN A 16 15.40 3.58 3.20
CA ASN A 16 14.95 2.29 2.69
C ASN A 16 14.06 1.53 3.68
N ARG A 17 13.20 0.68 3.15
CA ARG A 17 12.22 -0.08 3.91
C ARG A 17 12.83 -1.10 4.87
N GLU A 18 13.92 -1.72 4.48
CA GLU A 18 14.59 -2.74 5.31
C GLU A 18 15.13 -2.14 6.61
N LEU A 19 15.66 -0.91 6.54
CA LEU A 19 16.07 -0.17 7.73
C LEU A 19 14.90 0.17 8.65
N ILE A 20 13.76 0.54 8.08
CA ILE A 20 12.54 0.84 8.85
C ILE A 20 12.14 -0.38 9.69
N TYR A 21 12.05 -1.54 9.08
CA TYR A 21 11.67 -2.77 9.80
C TYR A 21 12.75 -3.27 10.75
N THR A 22 14.01 -3.07 10.41
CA THR A 22 15.13 -3.39 11.28
C THR A 22 15.08 -2.53 12.56
N PHE A 23 14.77 -1.25 12.44
CA PHE A 23 14.65 -0.35 13.58
C PHE A 23 13.52 -0.78 14.51
N LEU A 24 12.39 -1.19 13.97
CA LEU A 24 11.29 -1.72 14.76
C LEU A 24 11.68 -3.03 15.45
N GLY A 25 12.27 -3.97 14.73
CA GLY A 25 12.68 -5.27 15.26
C GLY A 25 13.73 -5.18 16.38
N LYS A 26 14.59 -4.16 16.32
CA LYS A 26 15.59 -3.88 17.36
C LYS A 26 15.10 -2.99 18.51
N GLY A 27 13.86 -2.54 18.45
CA GLY A 27 13.28 -1.67 19.46
C GLY A 27 13.84 -0.24 19.47
N TYR A 28 14.42 0.21 18.37
CA TYR A 28 14.89 1.60 18.23
C TYR A 28 13.73 2.58 18.03
N VAL A 29 12.61 2.08 17.54
CA VAL A 29 11.35 2.79 17.38
C VAL A 29 10.21 1.95 17.91
N ASP A 30 9.13 2.59 18.31
CA ASP A 30 7.94 1.95 18.88
C ASP A 30 6.95 1.53 17.80
N ALA A 31 6.95 2.26 16.67
CA ALA A 31 6.06 2.00 15.54
C ALA A 31 6.70 2.46 14.23
N VAL A 32 6.20 1.93 13.12
CA VAL A 32 6.60 2.32 11.76
C VAL A 32 5.37 2.63 10.92
N GLY A 33 5.49 3.60 10.01
CA GLY A 33 4.52 3.89 8.97
C GLY A 33 5.04 3.40 7.63
N ALA A 34 4.28 2.52 6.98
CA ALA A 34 4.61 1.98 5.67
C ALA A 34 3.33 1.50 4.98
N HIS A 35 3.44 1.10 3.71
CA HIS A 35 2.34 0.45 3.02
C HIS A 35 2.06 -0.92 3.64
N GLU A 36 0.78 -1.22 3.87
CA GLU A 36 0.34 -2.45 4.52
C GLU A 36 0.86 -3.70 3.80
N GLU A 37 0.80 -3.72 2.48
CA GLU A 37 1.26 -4.84 1.65
C GLU A 37 2.76 -5.12 1.84
N SER A 38 3.54 -4.05 1.98
CA SER A 38 4.99 -4.15 2.24
C SER A 38 5.28 -4.76 3.62
N ILE A 39 4.51 -4.38 4.62
CA ILE A 39 4.63 -4.94 5.98
C ILE A 39 4.26 -6.42 5.97
N ILE A 40 3.14 -6.77 5.35
CA ILE A 40 2.67 -8.17 5.25
C ILE A 40 3.70 -9.04 4.55
N GLN A 41 4.27 -8.55 3.45
CA GLN A 41 5.30 -9.29 2.71
C GLN A 41 6.56 -9.48 3.56
N TYR A 42 7.01 -8.44 4.25
CA TYR A 42 8.17 -8.52 5.13
C TYR A 42 7.97 -9.53 6.27
N MET A 43 6.79 -9.53 6.88
CA MET A 43 6.45 -10.51 7.92
C MET A 43 6.53 -11.95 7.41
N LYS A 44 6.06 -12.19 6.18
CA LYS A 44 6.14 -13.51 5.53
C LYS A 44 7.58 -13.92 5.21
N ASP A 45 8.35 -13.02 4.61
CA ASP A 45 9.70 -13.30 4.13
C ASP A 45 10.69 -13.57 5.28
N TYR A 46 10.52 -12.88 6.39
CA TYR A 46 11.42 -12.98 7.55
C TYR A 46 10.83 -13.73 8.75
N ASN A 47 9.63 -14.31 8.57
CA ASN A 47 8.90 -14.99 9.64
C ASN A 47 8.82 -14.16 10.93
N MET A 48 8.46 -12.90 10.78
CA MET A 48 8.31 -11.95 11.87
C MET A 48 6.84 -11.74 12.22
N GLU A 49 6.57 -11.61 13.52
CA GLU A 49 5.25 -11.24 14.02
C GLU A 49 5.22 -9.75 14.37
N LEU A 50 4.49 -8.99 13.57
CA LEU A 50 4.21 -7.57 13.81
C LEU A 50 2.69 -7.36 13.88
N ARG A 51 2.26 -6.39 14.64
CA ARG A 51 0.84 -6.01 14.73
C ARG A 51 0.59 -4.80 13.85
N ILE A 52 -0.33 -4.94 12.91
CA ILE A 52 -0.84 -3.82 12.11
C ILE A 52 -2.03 -3.24 12.85
N LEU A 53 -2.08 -1.90 12.99
CA LEU A 53 -3.20 -1.22 13.63
C LEU A 53 -4.41 -1.18 12.70
N ASP A 54 -5.61 -1.24 13.27
CA ASP A 54 -6.86 -1.24 12.50
C ASP A 54 -7.13 0.11 11.83
N GLU A 55 -6.66 1.20 12.44
CA GLU A 55 -6.76 2.55 11.86
C GLU A 55 -5.58 2.87 10.96
N PRO A 56 -5.78 3.06 9.64
CA PRO A 56 -4.72 3.51 8.76
C PRO A 56 -4.39 4.98 8.98
N LEU A 57 -3.14 5.38 8.76
CA LEU A 57 -2.76 6.79 8.72
C LEU A 57 -3.42 7.52 7.54
N MET A 58 -3.45 6.86 6.41
CA MET A 58 -4.14 7.31 5.20
C MET A 58 -4.36 6.14 4.25
N THR A 59 -5.36 6.26 3.41
CA THR A 59 -5.59 5.35 2.28
C THR A 59 -5.15 6.04 1.00
N VAL A 60 -4.29 5.39 0.22
CA VAL A 60 -3.74 5.93 -1.03
C VAL A 60 -4.03 4.98 -2.18
N GLY A 61 -4.22 5.56 -3.36
CA GLY A 61 -4.34 4.81 -4.60
C GLY A 61 -2.97 4.50 -5.19
N LEU A 62 -2.85 3.34 -5.80
CA LEU A 62 -1.71 2.96 -6.62
C LEU A 62 -2.11 3.01 -8.08
N GLY A 63 -1.31 3.66 -8.90
CA GLY A 63 -1.59 3.83 -10.32
C GLY A 63 -0.36 3.69 -11.19
N VAL A 64 -0.60 3.61 -12.48
CA VAL A 64 0.43 3.60 -13.51
C VAL A 64 0.46 4.95 -14.21
N ALA A 65 1.63 5.56 -14.30
CA ALA A 65 1.80 6.85 -14.97
C ALA A 65 2.35 6.68 -16.38
N PHE A 66 1.85 7.50 -17.28
CA PHE A 66 2.31 7.60 -18.66
C PHE A 66 2.84 9.00 -18.93
N ALA A 67 3.71 9.13 -19.93
CA ALA A 67 4.14 10.44 -20.40
C ALA A 67 2.91 11.23 -20.90
N LYS A 68 2.90 12.54 -20.62
CA LYS A 68 1.77 13.42 -20.95
C LYS A 68 1.44 13.44 -22.45
N ASP A 69 2.45 13.27 -23.27
CA ASP A 69 2.38 13.25 -24.73
C ASP A 69 2.37 11.84 -25.35
N ASP A 70 2.12 10.82 -24.53
CA ASP A 70 2.00 9.44 -25.00
C ASP A 70 0.72 9.29 -25.86
N THR A 71 0.91 9.00 -27.13
CA THR A 71 -0.20 8.85 -28.12
C THR A 71 -0.47 7.41 -28.54
N ARG A 72 0.17 6.42 -27.89
CA ARG A 72 0.01 4.99 -28.25
C ARG A 72 -1.33 4.40 -27.85
N GLY A 73 -2.13 5.10 -27.07
CA GLY A 73 -3.43 4.61 -26.59
C GLY A 73 -3.34 3.50 -25.53
N ILE A 74 -2.16 3.25 -24.96
CA ILE A 74 -1.94 2.19 -23.96
C ILE A 74 -2.63 2.53 -22.66
N CYS A 75 -2.62 3.81 -22.25
CA CYS A 75 -3.27 4.26 -21.03
C CYS A 75 -4.75 3.88 -21.00
N GLN A 76 -5.47 4.23 -22.05
CA GLN A 76 -6.91 3.94 -22.16
C GLN A 76 -7.19 2.42 -22.21
N LYS A 77 -6.35 1.67 -22.92
CA LYS A 77 -6.47 0.20 -22.96
C LYS A 77 -6.21 -0.42 -21.59
N LEU A 78 -5.24 0.08 -20.86
CA LEU A 78 -4.94 -0.39 -19.50
C LEU A 78 -6.08 -0.06 -18.54
N GLU A 79 -6.61 1.16 -18.58
CA GLU A 79 -7.76 1.55 -17.76
C GLU A 79 -8.97 0.65 -18.01
N GLN A 80 -9.32 0.43 -19.28
CA GLN A 80 -10.43 -0.43 -19.62
C GLN A 80 -10.18 -1.88 -19.18
N THR A 81 -9.00 -2.40 -19.41
CA THR A 81 -8.64 -3.77 -19.01
C THR A 81 -8.72 -3.95 -17.49
N LEU A 82 -8.21 -2.99 -16.71
CA LEU A 82 -8.29 -3.04 -15.25
C LEU A 82 -9.74 -2.96 -14.75
N ALA A 83 -10.57 -2.13 -15.38
CA ALA A 83 -11.99 -2.05 -15.08
C ALA A 83 -12.71 -3.38 -15.37
N ASP A 84 -12.45 -4.00 -16.51
CA ASP A 84 -13.00 -5.30 -16.89
C ASP A 84 -12.55 -6.40 -15.92
N MET A 85 -11.28 -6.41 -15.53
CA MET A 85 -10.73 -7.36 -14.56
C MET A 85 -11.32 -7.19 -13.16
N LYS A 86 -11.65 -5.95 -12.76
CA LYS A 86 -12.36 -5.70 -11.51
C LYS A 86 -13.78 -6.26 -11.57
N GLU A 87 -14.49 -6.01 -12.67
CA GLU A 87 -15.88 -6.43 -12.86
C GLU A 87 -16.03 -7.94 -12.98
N ASP A 88 -15.16 -8.62 -13.70
CA ASP A 88 -15.25 -10.08 -13.93
C ASP A 88 -14.61 -10.92 -12.80
N GLY A 89 -14.05 -10.30 -11.79
CA GLY A 89 -13.42 -10.96 -10.64
C GLY A 89 -11.96 -11.39 -10.85
N THR A 90 -11.38 -11.16 -12.02
CA THR A 90 -9.99 -11.54 -12.32
C THR A 90 -9.01 -10.81 -11.41
N ALA A 91 -9.21 -9.51 -11.19
CA ALA A 91 -8.36 -8.72 -10.31
C ALA A 91 -8.37 -9.25 -8.87
N ALA A 92 -9.55 -9.52 -8.31
CA ALA A 92 -9.69 -10.09 -6.97
C ALA A 92 -9.01 -11.46 -6.86
N LYS A 93 -9.14 -12.30 -7.88
CA LYS A 93 -8.50 -13.62 -7.93
C LYS A 93 -6.97 -13.52 -7.94
N ILE A 94 -6.40 -12.58 -8.67
CA ILE A 94 -4.95 -12.37 -8.71
C ILE A 94 -4.44 -11.83 -7.37
N ILE A 95 -5.08 -10.81 -6.83
CA ILE A 95 -4.73 -10.21 -5.52
C ILE A 95 -4.81 -11.25 -4.41
N GLY A 96 -5.84 -12.10 -4.41
CA GLY A 96 -6.05 -13.15 -3.43
C GLY A 96 -4.97 -14.25 -3.40
N LYS A 97 -4.09 -14.30 -4.40
CA LYS A 97 -2.90 -15.17 -4.37
C LYS A 97 -1.80 -14.64 -3.45
N TYR A 98 -1.81 -13.35 -3.14
CA TYR A 98 -0.74 -12.67 -2.41
C TYR A 98 -1.22 -12.06 -1.10
N LEU A 99 -2.45 -11.56 -1.07
CA LEU A 99 -3.03 -10.81 0.03
C LEU A 99 -4.37 -11.41 0.45
N ASP A 100 -4.63 -11.38 1.75
CA ASP A 100 -5.94 -11.71 2.28
C ASP A 100 -6.91 -10.55 2.00
N ASP A 101 -8.22 -10.83 1.91
CA ASP A 101 -9.27 -9.85 1.64
C ASP A 101 -9.00 -8.98 0.39
N PRO A 102 -8.98 -9.60 -0.83
CA PRO A 102 -8.59 -8.90 -2.05
C PRO A 102 -9.54 -7.76 -2.43
N GLU A 103 -10.81 -7.80 -2.05
CA GLU A 103 -11.79 -6.76 -2.36
C GLU A 103 -11.41 -5.40 -1.73
N LYS A 104 -10.77 -5.42 -0.58
CA LYS A 104 -10.28 -4.22 0.11
C LYS A 104 -9.34 -3.40 -0.77
N TYR A 105 -8.55 -4.03 -1.62
CA TYR A 105 -7.57 -3.37 -2.50
C TYR A 105 -8.18 -2.87 -3.82
N LEU A 106 -9.46 -3.16 -4.06
CA LEU A 106 -10.21 -2.73 -5.24
C LEU A 106 -11.20 -1.59 -4.94
N GLU A 107 -11.25 -1.10 -3.72
CA GLU A 107 -12.14 -0.04 -3.25
C GLU A 107 -11.59 1.35 -3.63
N VAL A 108 -11.53 1.63 -4.93
CA VAL A 108 -10.97 2.90 -5.45
C VAL A 108 -11.78 4.14 -5.06
N ASP A 109 -13.05 3.97 -4.74
CA ASP A 109 -13.95 5.08 -4.37
C ASP A 109 -13.64 5.69 -2.99
N LYS A 110 -12.87 4.97 -2.17
CA LYS A 110 -12.45 5.41 -0.83
C LYS A 110 -11.12 6.16 -0.81
N ILE A 111 -10.50 6.36 -1.97
CA ILE A 111 -9.23 7.07 -2.06
C ILE A 111 -9.45 8.55 -1.74
N GLY A 112 -8.77 9.04 -0.70
CA GLY A 112 -8.86 10.44 -0.27
C GLY A 112 -10.08 10.78 0.59
N GLU A 113 -10.93 9.82 0.94
CA GLU A 113 -11.97 9.98 1.94
C GLU A 113 -11.37 9.82 3.35
N GLU A 114 -11.00 10.91 3.93
CA GLU A 114 -10.60 10.99 5.35
C GLU A 114 -11.22 12.21 6.00
#